data_2a05c0db1d77ebc156546e8ec0f74ce1
#
_entry.id   2a05c0db1d77ebc156546e8ec0f74ce1
#
_cell.length_a   1.000
_cell.length_b   1.000
_cell.length_c   1.000
_cell.angle_alpha   90.00
_cell.angle_beta   90.00
_cell.angle_gamma   90.00
#
_symmetry.space_group_name_H-M   'P 1'
#
loop_
_entity.id
_entity.type
_entity.pdbx_description
1 polymer ?
#
loop_
_entity_poly.entity_id
_entity_poly.type
_entity_poly.pdbx_seq_one_letter_code
_entity_poly.pdbx_strand_id
1 'polypeptide(L)'
;ESRKEVAALSAKVSKREDEEKALREKLDGLVFKISFIENFLEIGRKEDAPPPAGEKAAKPAPAAPPKEASPKIKTDKESLYGAAYELFKQAKYDKAREGFENFLKLYPDSEFSDNAQFWIGECHYLEKNYEKAIVEYDKVAKNFPEGNKAPYALLKQGLSFMKLGDNASAKLLLQQVVKDYPNTSQARIARAKLLEIK
;
A
#
# COMPACT_ATOMS: atom_id res chain seq x y z
N GLU A 1 5.17 -47.15 22.82
CA GLU A 1 6.14 -46.05 22.65
C GLU A 1 5.87 -45.21 21.40
N SER A 2 5.72 -45.83 20.22
CA SER A 2 5.56 -45.09 18.95
C SER A 2 4.30 -44.17 18.87
N ARG A 3 3.19 -44.52 19.51
CA ARG A 3 1.98 -43.66 19.54
C ARG A 3 2.18 -42.39 20.36
N LYS A 4 2.98 -42.42 21.42
CA LYS A 4 3.31 -41.23 22.22
C LYS A 4 4.24 -40.29 21.48
N GLU A 5 5.17 -40.84 20.71
CA GLU A 5 6.11 -40.07 19.89
C GLU A 5 5.38 -39.39 18.72
N VAL A 6 4.44 -40.08 18.04
CA VAL A 6 3.61 -39.51 16.98
C VAL A 6 2.74 -38.36 17.51
N ALA A 7 2.13 -38.52 18.68
CA ALA A 7 1.35 -37.46 19.31
C ALA A 7 2.21 -36.23 19.69
N ALA A 8 3.42 -36.46 20.19
CA ALA A 8 4.35 -35.40 20.53
C ALA A 8 4.88 -34.65 19.28
N LEU A 9 5.12 -35.40 18.18
CA LEU A 9 5.48 -34.79 16.88
C LEU A 9 4.34 -33.98 16.31
N SER A 10 3.11 -34.50 16.34
CA SER A 10 1.91 -33.79 15.85
C SER A 10 1.69 -32.47 16.62
N ALA A 11 1.84 -32.50 17.96
CA ALA A 11 1.76 -31.28 18.77
C ALA A 11 2.86 -30.26 18.44
N LYS A 12 4.10 -30.72 18.13
CA LYS A 12 5.18 -29.83 17.70
C LYS A 12 4.93 -29.24 16.31
N VAL A 13 4.34 -30.00 15.39
CA VAL A 13 3.99 -29.52 14.05
C VAL A 13 2.91 -28.45 14.16
N SER A 14 1.82 -28.70 14.90
CA SER A 14 0.76 -27.74 15.12
C SER A 14 1.28 -26.42 15.74
N LYS A 15 2.14 -26.54 16.76
CA LYS A 15 2.76 -25.35 17.38
C LYS A 15 3.63 -24.56 16.41
N ARG A 16 4.37 -25.23 15.52
CA ARG A 16 5.16 -24.54 14.46
C ARG A 16 4.28 -23.86 13.42
N GLU A 17 3.17 -24.47 13.05
CA GLU A 17 2.20 -23.87 12.13
C GLU A 17 1.59 -22.60 12.72
N ASP A 18 1.26 -22.61 14.02
CA ASP A 18 0.77 -21.42 14.73
C ASP A 18 1.84 -20.33 14.84
N GLU A 19 3.09 -20.69 15.13
CA GLU A 19 4.23 -19.77 15.20
C GLU A 19 4.53 -19.17 13.80
N GLU A 20 4.47 -19.97 12.74
CA GLU A 20 4.66 -19.53 11.36
C GLU A 20 3.56 -18.58 10.94
N LYS A 21 2.30 -18.85 11.29
CA LYS A 21 1.18 -17.97 11.04
C LYS A 21 1.33 -16.62 11.74
N ALA A 22 1.70 -16.65 13.03
CA ALA A 22 1.94 -15.44 13.80
C ALA A 22 3.12 -14.62 13.26
N LEU A 23 4.16 -15.30 12.76
CA LEU A 23 5.31 -14.64 12.12
C LEU A 23 4.94 -14.01 10.77
N ARG A 24 4.10 -14.68 9.98
CA ARG A 24 3.57 -14.13 8.73
C ARG A 24 2.71 -12.89 8.98
N GLU A 25 1.84 -12.91 9.99
CA GLU A 25 1.04 -11.74 10.37
C GLU A 25 1.92 -10.57 10.84
N LYS A 26 3.02 -10.84 11.57
CA LYS A 26 4.00 -9.82 11.95
C LYS A 26 4.78 -9.28 10.74
N LEU A 27 5.16 -10.15 9.80
CA LEU A 27 5.82 -9.75 8.56
C LEU A 27 4.91 -8.87 7.69
N ASP A 28 3.64 -9.25 7.54
CA ASP A 28 2.66 -8.44 6.81
C ASP A 28 2.47 -7.07 7.48
N GLY A 29 2.44 -7.03 8.82
CA GLY A 29 2.39 -5.79 9.58
C GLY A 29 3.66 -4.93 9.47
N LEU A 30 4.85 -5.54 9.35
CA LEU A 30 6.11 -4.83 9.13
C LEU A 30 6.23 -4.32 7.69
N VAL A 31 5.85 -5.12 6.70
CA VAL A 31 5.77 -4.69 5.29
C VAL A 31 4.82 -3.50 5.16
N PHE A 32 3.68 -3.56 5.86
CA PHE A 32 2.75 -2.45 5.95
C PHE A 32 3.39 -1.17 6.55
N LYS A 33 4.11 -1.30 7.69
CA LYS A 33 4.80 -0.17 8.33
C LYS A 33 5.92 0.40 7.45
N ILE A 34 6.67 -0.45 6.77
CA ILE A 34 7.73 -0.03 5.84
C ILE A 34 7.13 0.71 4.66
N SER A 35 6.06 0.17 4.05
CA SER A 35 5.34 0.84 2.96
C SER A 35 4.76 2.19 3.40
N PHE A 36 4.29 2.29 4.64
CA PHE A 36 3.84 3.56 5.20
C PHE A 36 4.98 4.56 5.36
N ILE A 37 6.12 4.14 5.90
CA ILE A 37 7.31 4.99 6.07
C ILE A 37 7.89 5.39 4.72
N GLU A 38 7.99 4.46 3.76
CA GLU A 38 8.44 4.74 2.40
C GLU A 38 7.53 5.77 1.71
N ASN A 39 6.22 5.62 1.86
CA ASN A 39 5.25 6.57 1.31
C ASN A 39 5.32 7.96 1.98
N PHE A 40 5.56 8.00 3.29
CA PHE A 40 5.75 9.25 4.04
C PHE A 40 7.06 9.94 3.65
N LEU A 41 8.13 9.17 3.39
CA LEU A 41 9.42 9.68 2.93
C LEU A 41 9.40 10.08 1.45
N GLU A 42 8.63 9.39 0.59
CA GLU A 42 8.47 9.76 -0.82
C GLU A 42 7.66 11.05 -1.00
N ILE A 43 6.67 11.32 -0.14
CA ILE A 43 5.98 12.61 -0.11
C ILE A 43 6.96 13.75 0.24
N GLY A 44 7.99 13.48 1.05
CA GLY A 44 9.07 14.42 1.35
C GLY A 44 10.17 14.53 0.28
N ARG A 45 10.23 13.60 -0.67
CA ARG A 45 11.31 13.52 -1.68
C ARG A 45 10.97 14.13 -3.04
N LYS A 46 9.76 14.59 -3.27
CA LYS A 46 9.38 15.24 -4.54
C LYS A 46 10.05 16.61 -4.78
N GLU A 47 10.88 17.09 -3.85
CA GLU A 47 11.62 18.36 -4.03
C GLU A 47 13.04 18.20 -4.59
N ASP A 48 13.58 16.98 -4.75
CA ASP A 48 14.97 16.77 -5.19
C ASP A 48 15.10 15.82 -6.41
N ALA A 49 14.26 15.96 -7.43
CA ALA A 49 14.55 15.40 -8.75
C ALA A 49 15.36 16.41 -9.55
N PRO A 50 16.58 16.07 -10.06
CA PRO A 50 17.34 16.98 -10.91
C PRO A 50 16.58 17.24 -12.21
N PRO A 51 16.51 18.51 -12.68
CA PRO A 51 15.87 18.84 -13.94
C PRO A 51 16.65 18.24 -15.12
N PRO A 52 15.98 17.86 -16.23
CA PRO A 52 16.69 17.47 -17.44
C PRO A 52 17.50 18.66 -17.97
N ALA A 53 18.73 18.37 -18.33
CA ALA A 53 19.69 19.37 -18.81
C ALA A 53 19.19 20.05 -20.11
N GLY A 54 19.10 21.37 -20.10
CA GLY A 54 18.76 22.18 -21.26
C GLY A 54 18.64 23.68 -20.97
N GLU A 55 19.79 24.38 -20.93
CA GLU A 55 20.04 25.79 -21.29
C GLU A 55 19.16 26.95 -20.77
N LYS A 56 19.76 27.81 -20.03
CA LYS A 56 20.24 29.19 -20.19
C LYS A 56 20.16 30.04 -18.91
N ALA A 57 21.28 30.69 -18.66
CA ALA A 57 21.58 31.54 -17.52
C ALA A 57 20.64 32.74 -17.39
N ALA A 58 20.24 33.06 -16.14
CA ALA A 58 19.93 34.40 -15.69
C ALA A 58 20.29 34.61 -14.21
N LYS A 59 20.86 35.75 -13.92
CA LYS A 59 21.55 36.33 -12.79
C LYS A 59 20.92 36.13 -11.40
N PRO A 60 21.73 36.14 -10.31
CA PRO A 60 21.25 35.98 -8.94
C PRO A 60 20.61 37.24 -8.38
N ALA A 61 19.51 37.13 -7.69
CA ALA A 61 18.93 38.14 -6.80
C ALA A 61 19.04 37.69 -5.33
N PRO A 62 19.08 38.59 -4.35
CA PRO A 62 19.71 38.37 -3.06
C PRO A 62 18.89 37.55 -2.07
N ALA A 63 19.63 36.88 -1.18
CA ALA A 63 19.14 36.02 -0.12
C ALA A 63 18.14 36.73 0.82
N ALA A 64 16.96 36.10 1.01
CA ALA A 64 16.04 36.41 2.08
C ALA A 64 16.40 35.58 3.34
N PRO A 65 16.15 36.09 4.55
CA PRO A 65 16.57 35.47 5.81
C PRO A 65 15.77 34.17 6.09
N PRO A 66 16.31 33.24 6.92
CA PRO A 66 15.66 31.98 7.23
C PRO A 66 14.32 32.22 7.94
N LYS A 67 13.24 31.79 7.34
CA LYS A 67 11.92 31.75 7.99
C LYS A 67 11.95 30.68 9.06
N GLU A 68 11.78 31.07 10.29
CA GLU A 68 11.46 30.24 11.44
C GLU A 68 10.33 29.25 11.07
N ALA A 69 10.50 28.01 11.49
CA ALA A 69 9.52 26.96 11.31
C ALA A 69 8.21 27.31 12.06
N SER A 70 7.29 27.97 11.36
CA SER A 70 5.93 28.15 11.83
C SER A 70 5.28 26.76 11.98
N PRO A 71 4.47 26.51 13.03
CA PRO A 71 3.72 25.26 13.14
C PRO A 71 2.86 25.11 11.87
N LYS A 72 3.10 24.04 11.10
CA LYS A 72 2.31 23.75 9.89
C LYS A 72 0.84 23.62 10.35
N ILE A 73 0.04 24.62 10.08
CA ILE A 73 -1.40 24.55 10.19
C ILE A 73 -1.82 23.47 9.19
N LYS A 74 -2.26 22.31 9.70
CA LYS A 74 -2.79 21.23 8.84
C LYS A 74 -3.93 21.81 8.03
N THR A 75 -3.89 21.66 6.73
CA THR A 75 -5.01 22.05 5.87
C THR A 75 -6.22 21.16 6.17
N ASP A 76 -7.43 21.63 5.87
CA ASP A 76 -8.65 20.82 6.04
C ASP A 76 -8.51 19.46 5.32
N LYS A 77 -7.83 19.45 4.17
CA LYS A 77 -7.49 18.27 3.37
C LYS A 77 -6.64 17.27 4.16
N GLU A 78 -5.51 17.71 4.74
CA GLU A 78 -4.63 16.85 5.55
C GLU A 78 -5.32 16.33 6.80
N SER A 79 -6.17 17.17 7.42
CA SER A 79 -6.94 16.81 8.62
C SER A 79 -7.98 15.73 8.32
N LEU A 80 -8.72 15.85 7.22
CA LEU A 80 -9.73 14.87 6.79
C LEU A 80 -9.10 13.52 6.44
N TYR A 81 -8.03 13.53 5.65
CA TYR A 81 -7.29 12.31 5.31
C TYR A 81 -6.72 11.65 6.56
N GLY A 82 -6.09 12.44 7.45
CA GLY A 82 -5.52 11.94 8.70
C GLY A 82 -6.57 11.31 9.62
N ALA A 83 -7.75 11.91 9.74
CA ALA A 83 -8.84 11.36 10.56
C ALA A 83 -9.32 9.99 10.03
N ALA A 84 -9.50 9.85 8.72
CA ALA A 84 -9.86 8.58 8.09
C ALA A 84 -8.77 7.52 8.31
N TYR A 85 -7.50 7.91 8.20
CA TYR A 85 -6.37 7.02 8.41
C TYR A 85 -6.24 6.57 9.89
N GLU A 86 -6.53 7.44 10.86
CA GLU A 86 -6.57 7.05 12.27
C GLU A 86 -7.67 6.00 12.53
N LEU A 87 -8.83 6.12 11.90
CA LEU A 87 -9.90 5.11 11.99
C LEU A 87 -9.43 3.77 11.39
N PHE A 88 -8.71 3.81 10.28
CA PHE A 88 -8.12 2.62 9.67
C PHE A 88 -7.15 1.92 10.63
N LYS A 89 -6.23 2.65 11.27
CA LYS A 89 -5.29 2.10 12.26
C LYS A 89 -5.98 1.48 13.47
N GLN A 90 -7.17 1.99 13.82
CA GLN A 90 -8.01 1.44 14.88
C GLN A 90 -8.84 0.23 14.44
N ALA A 91 -8.62 -0.28 13.22
CA ALA A 91 -9.39 -1.35 12.59
C ALA A 91 -10.90 -1.06 12.45
N LYS A 92 -11.30 0.22 12.49
CA LYS A 92 -12.67 0.69 12.24
C LYS A 92 -12.88 0.89 10.74
N TYR A 93 -12.83 -0.20 9.98
CA TYR A 93 -12.72 -0.16 8.52
C TYR A 93 -13.93 0.48 7.84
N ASP A 94 -15.15 0.23 8.33
CA ASP A 94 -16.36 0.88 7.78
C ASP A 94 -16.27 2.41 7.85
N LYS A 95 -15.93 2.94 9.03
CA LYS A 95 -15.81 4.38 9.25
C LYS A 95 -14.61 4.98 8.51
N ALA A 96 -13.52 4.23 8.40
CA ALA A 96 -12.36 4.64 7.62
C ALA A 96 -12.73 4.79 6.14
N ARG A 97 -13.47 3.82 5.56
CA ARG A 97 -13.98 3.92 4.18
C ARG A 97 -14.83 5.15 3.98
N GLU A 98 -15.84 5.37 4.84
CA GLU A 98 -16.66 6.57 4.78
C GLU A 98 -15.82 7.86 4.80
N GLY A 99 -14.79 7.90 5.66
CA GLY A 99 -13.86 9.03 5.75
C GLY A 99 -13.06 9.23 4.47
N PHE A 100 -12.49 8.17 3.88
CA PHE A 100 -11.74 8.24 2.63
C PHE A 100 -12.64 8.55 1.43
N GLU A 101 -13.85 7.99 1.37
CA GLU A 101 -14.83 8.31 0.33
C GLU A 101 -15.25 9.78 0.38
N ASN A 102 -15.50 10.31 1.59
CA ASN A 102 -15.79 11.73 1.78
C ASN A 102 -14.59 12.60 1.36
N PHE A 103 -13.37 12.18 1.70
CA PHE A 103 -12.15 12.85 1.26
C PHE A 103 -12.07 12.92 -0.28
N LEU A 104 -12.30 11.80 -0.98
CA LEU A 104 -12.26 11.75 -2.44
C LEU A 104 -13.36 12.56 -3.11
N LYS A 105 -14.54 12.71 -2.48
CA LYS A 105 -15.60 13.58 -2.98
C LYS A 105 -15.20 15.05 -2.93
N LEU A 106 -14.50 15.47 -1.88
CA LEU A 106 -14.09 16.86 -1.68
C LEU A 106 -12.79 17.20 -2.40
N TYR A 107 -11.89 16.23 -2.52
CA TYR A 107 -10.54 16.40 -3.07
C TYR A 107 -10.19 15.26 -4.04
N PRO A 108 -10.87 15.18 -5.22
CA PRO A 108 -10.68 14.06 -6.15
C PRO A 108 -9.28 14.00 -6.77
N ASP A 109 -8.62 15.16 -6.94
CA ASP A 109 -7.34 15.30 -7.66
C ASP A 109 -6.22 15.83 -6.74
N SER A 110 -6.27 15.49 -5.44
CA SER A 110 -5.22 15.87 -4.51
C SER A 110 -4.06 14.86 -4.52
N GLU A 111 -2.91 15.26 -3.96
CA GLU A 111 -1.73 14.42 -3.73
C GLU A 111 -2.01 13.21 -2.82
N PHE A 112 -3.17 13.16 -2.13
CA PHE A 112 -3.59 12.06 -1.27
C PHE A 112 -4.68 11.19 -1.91
N SER A 113 -5.17 11.52 -3.11
CA SER A 113 -6.36 10.87 -3.67
C SER A 113 -6.09 9.43 -4.09
N ASP A 114 -4.93 9.13 -4.68
CA ASP A 114 -4.49 7.77 -4.97
C ASP A 114 -4.33 6.94 -3.69
N ASN A 115 -3.80 7.55 -2.63
CA ASN A 115 -3.66 6.94 -1.32
C ASN A 115 -5.04 6.66 -0.67
N ALA A 116 -5.95 7.63 -0.70
CA ALA A 116 -7.28 7.47 -0.13
C ALA A 116 -8.04 6.33 -0.83
N GLN A 117 -7.99 6.29 -2.16
CA GLN A 117 -8.60 5.23 -2.95
C GLN A 117 -7.98 3.86 -2.62
N PHE A 118 -6.66 3.80 -2.47
CA PHE A 118 -5.95 2.59 -2.07
C PHE A 118 -6.38 2.10 -0.68
N TRP A 119 -6.53 3.00 0.32
CA TRP A 119 -6.95 2.62 1.67
C TRP A 119 -8.39 2.10 1.73
N ILE A 120 -9.28 2.56 0.85
CA ILE A 120 -10.62 1.95 0.71
C ILE A 120 -10.49 0.47 0.32
N GLY A 121 -9.62 0.17 -0.64
CA GLY A 121 -9.30 -1.21 -1.02
C GLY A 121 -8.72 -2.03 0.14
N GLU A 122 -7.77 -1.45 0.91
CA GLU A 122 -7.18 -2.10 2.08
C GLU A 122 -8.22 -2.41 3.17
N CYS A 123 -9.18 -1.51 3.42
CA CYS A 123 -10.28 -1.78 4.34
C CYS A 123 -11.05 -3.04 3.94
N HIS A 124 -11.46 -3.12 2.68
CA HIS A 124 -12.16 -4.29 2.16
C HIS A 124 -11.30 -5.57 2.20
N TYR A 125 -10.00 -5.44 1.88
CA TYR A 125 -9.09 -6.58 1.93
C TYR A 125 -8.93 -7.15 3.35
N LEU A 126 -8.79 -6.28 4.37
CA LEU A 126 -8.66 -6.68 5.77
C LEU A 126 -9.97 -7.27 6.34
N GLU A 127 -11.11 -6.84 5.83
CA GLU A 127 -12.42 -7.45 6.10
C GLU A 127 -12.65 -8.75 5.33
N LYS A 128 -11.68 -9.18 4.51
CA LYS A 128 -11.77 -10.37 3.63
C LYS A 128 -12.84 -10.24 2.52
N ASN A 129 -13.29 -9.03 2.24
CA ASN A 129 -14.19 -8.71 1.13
C ASN A 129 -13.36 -8.52 -0.15
N TYR A 130 -12.72 -9.60 -0.60
CA TYR A 130 -11.70 -9.55 -1.66
C TYR A 130 -12.25 -9.07 -3.01
N GLU A 131 -13.50 -9.40 -3.34
CA GLU A 131 -14.15 -8.93 -4.57
C GLU A 131 -14.28 -7.41 -4.59
N LYS A 132 -14.69 -6.79 -3.46
CA LYS A 132 -14.77 -5.33 -3.35
C LYS A 132 -13.38 -4.71 -3.35
N ALA A 133 -12.41 -5.33 -2.65
CA ALA A 133 -11.04 -4.86 -2.65
C ALA A 133 -10.46 -4.79 -4.08
N ILE A 134 -10.70 -5.81 -4.92
CA ILE A 134 -10.28 -5.85 -6.32
C ILE A 134 -10.81 -4.63 -7.09
N VAL A 135 -12.09 -4.30 -6.91
CA VAL A 135 -12.72 -3.15 -7.58
C VAL A 135 -12.09 -1.83 -7.14
N GLU A 136 -11.81 -1.67 -5.83
CA GLU A 136 -11.23 -0.43 -5.32
C GLU A 136 -9.76 -0.26 -5.75
N TYR A 137 -8.97 -1.34 -5.79
CA TYR A 137 -7.62 -1.31 -6.33
C TYR A 137 -7.59 -1.03 -7.85
N ASP A 138 -8.55 -1.55 -8.61
CA ASP A 138 -8.69 -1.26 -10.04
C ASP A 138 -8.93 0.24 -10.29
N LYS A 139 -9.73 0.88 -9.42
CA LYS A 139 -9.93 2.34 -9.47
C LYS A 139 -8.62 3.12 -9.26
N VAL A 140 -7.71 2.64 -8.40
CA VAL A 140 -6.39 3.28 -8.23
C VAL A 140 -5.62 3.24 -9.55
N ALA A 141 -5.54 2.07 -10.18
CA ALA A 141 -4.79 1.90 -11.42
C ALA A 141 -5.38 2.71 -12.60
N LYS A 142 -6.72 2.85 -12.64
CA LYS A 142 -7.43 3.58 -13.71
C LYS A 142 -7.43 5.08 -13.53
N ASN A 143 -7.71 5.54 -12.30
CA ASN A 143 -7.88 6.97 -12.03
C ASN A 143 -6.56 7.67 -11.71
N PHE A 144 -5.57 6.91 -11.21
CA PHE A 144 -4.27 7.44 -10.77
C PHE A 144 -3.11 6.61 -11.33
N PRO A 145 -2.99 6.45 -12.67
CA PRO A 145 -1.97 5.58 -13.29
C PRO A 145 -0.53 6.03 -12.98
N GLU A 146 -0.31 7.34 -12.81
CA GLU A 146 0.97 7.93 -12.44
C GLU A 146 1.12 8.10 -10.91
N GLY A 147 0.12 7.68 -10.16
CA GLY A 147 0.13 7.73 -8.69
C GLY A 147 1.12 6.72 -8.11
N ASN A 148 1.72 7.09 -6.98
CA ASN A 148 2.68 6.22 -6.29
C ASN A 148 2.04 4.92 -5.75
N LYS A 149 0.70 4.87 -5.64
CA LYS A 149 -0.06 3.69 -5.22
C LYS A 149 -0.42 2.72 -6.34
N ALA A 150 -0.24 3.09 -7.60
CA ALA A 150 -0.57 2.21 -8.74
C ALA A 150 0.13 0.82 -8.67
N PRO A 151 1.46 0.71 -8.44
CA PRO A 151 2.11 -0.59 -8.30
C PRO A 151 1.65 -1.39 -7.08
N TYR A 152 1.32 -0.71 -5.97
CA TYR A 152 0.78 -1.35 -4.77
C TYR A 152 -0.63 -1.89 -5.01
N ALA A 153 -1.48 -1.10 -5.64
CA ALA A 153 -2.85 -1.48 -5.95
C ALA A 153 -2.89 -2.69 -6.89
N LEU A 154 -2.08 -2.68 -7.94
CA LEU A 154 -1.99 -3.78 -8.88
C LEU A 154 -1.51 -5.08 -8.20
N LEU A 155 -0.49 -4.99 -7.34
CA LEU A 155 -0.04 -6.13 -6.53
C LEU A 155 -1.16 -6.65 -5.62
N LYS A 156 -1.83 -5.77 -4.87
CA LYS A 156 -2.90 -6.14 -3.94
C LYS A 156 -4.11 -6.71 -4.65
N GLN A 157 -4.44 -6.22 -5.84
CA GLN A 157 -5.47 -6.78 -6.71
C GLN A 157 -5.14 -8.24 -7.07
N GLY A 158 -3.89 -8.51 -7.50
CA GLY A 158 -3.41 -9.87 -7.77
C GLY A 158 -3.47 -10.77 -6.53
N LEU A 159 -3.08 -10.27 -5.36
CA LEU A 159 -3.16 -11.01 -4.10
C LEU A 159 -4.62 -11.28 -3.69
N SER A 160 -5.55 -10.36 -3.98
CA SER A 160 -6.98 -10.55 -3.72
C SER A 160 -7.56 -11.68 -4.57
N PHE A 161 -7.19 -11.77 -5.85
CA PHE A 161 -7.56 -12.89 -6.71
C PHE A 161 -6.98 -14.22 -6.21
N MET A 162 -5.74 -14.24 -5.71
CA MET A 162 -5.19 -15.45 -5.05
C MET A 162 -6.03 -15.86 -3.84
N LYS A 163 -6.52 -14.91 -3.02
CA LYS A 163 -7.38 -15.20 -1.86
C LYS A 163 -8.73 -15.78 -2.28
N LEU A 164 -9.23 -15.45 -3.45
CA LEU A 164 -10.44 -16.00 -4.04
C LEU A 164 -10.22 -17.35 -4.76
N GLY A 165 -8.96 -17.78 -4.90
CA GLY A 165 -8.61 -18.99 -5.65
C GLY A 165 -8.56 -18.80 -7.17
N ASP A 166 -8.76 -17.58 -7.67
CA ASP A 166 -8.59 -17.25 -9.08
C ASP A 166 -7.12 -17.04 -9.41
N ASN A 167 -6.41 -18.16 -9.53
CA ASN A 167 -4.98 -18.17 -9.83
C ASN A 167 -4.67 -17.62 -11.23
N ALA A 168 -5.60 -17.72 -12.18
CA ALA A 168 -5.41 -17.24 -13.55
C ALA A 168 -5.34 -15.70 -13.58
N SER A 169 -6.33 -15.02 -12.99
CA SER A 169 -6.35 -13.56 -12.87
C SER A 169 -5.21 -13.05 -12.01
N ALA A 170 -4.91 -13.72 -10.89
CA ALA A 170 -3.79 -13.38 -10.03
C ALA A 170 -2.46 -13.40 -10.80
N LYS A 171 -2.21 -14.46 -11.57
CA LYS A 171 -0.98 -14.60 -12.39
C LYS A 171 -0.81 -13.47 -13.39
N LEU A 172 -1.89 -13.10 -14.08
CA LEU A 172 -1.86 -11.98 -15.05
C LEU A 172 -1.46 -10.67 -14.39
N LEU A 173 -2.11 -10.31 -13.28
CA LEU A 173 -1.84 -9.07 -12.57
C LEU A 173 -0.43 -9.05 -11.95
N LEU A 174 0.01 -10.14 -11.33
CA LEU A 174 1.36 -10.23 -10.78
C LEU A 174 2.44 -10.14 -11.87
N GLN A 175 2.21 -10.73 -13.06
CA GLN A 175 3.08 -10.57 -14.22
C GLN A 175 3.10 -9.12 -14.71
N GLN A 176 1.96 -8.45 -14.70
CA GLN A 176 1.86 -7.03 -15.05
C GLN A 176 2.67 -6.16 -14.08
N VAL A 177 2.58 -6.39 -12.76
CA VAL A 177 3.44 -5.69 -11.77
C VAL A 177 4.92 -5.85 -12.10
N VAL A 178 5.36 -7.08 -12.43
CA VAL A 178 6.76 -7.35 -12.76
C VAL A 178 7.21 -6.66 -14.05
N LYS A 179 6.30 -6.56 -15.03
CA LYS A 179 6.56 -5.94 -16.33
C LYS A 179 6.60 -4.42 -16.23
N ASP A 180 5.59 -3.83 -15.61
CA ASP A 180 5.38 -2.38 -15.64
C ASP A 180 6.20 -1.65 -14.56
N TYR A 181 6.52 -2.36 -13.45
CA TYR A 181 7.24 -1.78 -12.30
C TYR A 181 8.46 -2.63 -11.87
N PRO A 182 9.39 -2.99 -12.79
CA PRO A 182 10.38 -4.07 -12.61
C PRO A 182 11.36 -3.86 -11.45
N ASN A 183 11.65 -2.61 -11.08
CA ASN A 183 12.65 -2.24 -10.06
C ASN A 183 12.04 -1.91 -8.69
N THR A 184 10.75 -2.22 -8.49
CA THR A 184 10.04 -1.94 -7.25
C THR A 184 10.07 -3.11 -6.27
N SER A 185 9.82 -2.83 -4.99
CA SER A 185 9.57 -3.86 -3.98
C SER A 185 8.35 -4.70 -4.32
N GLN A 186 7.32 -4.09 -4.95
CA GLN A 186 6.11 -4.77 -5.41
C GLN A 186 6.40 -5.83 -6.46
N ALA A 187 7.30 -5.55 -7.41
CA ALA A 187 7.73 -6.54 -8.40
C ALA A 187 8.49 -7.71 -7.77
N ARG A 188 9.28 -7.47 -6.72
CA ARG A 188 9.94 -8.56 -5.96
C ARG A 188 8.93 -9.47 -5.29
N ILE A 189 7.92 -8.88 -4.63
CA ILE A 189 6.82 -9.62 -4.00
C ILE A 189 6.02 -10.38 -5.07
N ALA A 190 5.68 -9.74 -6.17
CA ALA A 190 4.95 -10.36 -7.28
C ALA A 190 5.69 -11.58 -7.85
N ARG A 191 7.02 -11.49 -8.07
CA ARG A 191 7.83 -12.64 -8.51
C ARG A 191 7.77 -13.80 -7.52
N ALA A 192 7.88 -13.52 -6.22
CA ALA A 192 7.77 -14.56 -5.19
C ALA A 192 6.39 -15.22 -5.20
N LYS A 193 5.31 -14.43 -5.34
CA LYS A 193 3.94 -14.94 -5.38
C LYS A 193 3.63 -15.73 -6.66
N LEU A 194 4.23 -15.38 -7.79
CA LEU A 194 4.13 -16.16 -9.03
C LEU A 194 4.66 -17.58 -8.90
N LEU A 195 5.66 -17.81 -8.05
CA LEU A 195 6.20 -19.15 -7.79
C LEU A 195 5.26 -20.02 -6.93
N GLU A 196 4.35 -19.40 -6.16
CA GLU A 196 3.36 -20.10 -5.34
C GLU A 196 2.13 -20.55 -6.17
N ILE A 197 1.88 -19.94 -7.33
CA ILE A 197 0.76 -20.25 -8.21
C ILE A 197 1.13 -21.44 -9.09
N LYS A 198 0.43 -22.55 -8.86
CA LYS A 198 0.56 -23.78 -9.65
C LYS A 198 -0.31 -23.73 -10.91
#